data_7038d1ea533c68205d296f26262c01ed
#
_entry.id   7038d1ea533c68205d296f26262c01ed
#
_cell.length_a   1.000
_cell.length_b   1.000
_cell.length_c   1.000
_cell.angle_alpha   90.00
_cell.angle_beta   90.00
_cell.angle_gamma   90.00
#
_symmetry.space_group_name_H-M   'P 1'
#
loop_
_entity.id
_entity.type
_entity.pdbx_description
1 polymer ?
#
loop_
_entity_poly.entity_id
_entity_poly.type
_entity_poly.pdbx_seq_one_letter_code
_entity_poly.pdbx_strand_id
1 'polypeptide(L)'
;MLRMFCAQGAEKRAEIVSLYEAANWADYAVKVHALKSTSLTIGAKDLSAQAKDLEMAGKQGDVDFILSHHAGLLRAYEELCQRLAGI
;
A
#
# COMPACT_ATOMS: atom_id res chain seq x y z
N MET A 1 -4.11 16.94 6.41
CA MET A 1 -3.44 15.95 5.57
C MET A 1 -3.32 14.58 6.21
N LEU A 2 -2.70 14.47 7.39
CA LEU A 2 -2.55 13.17 8.04
C LEU A 2 -3.89 12.53 8.41
N ARG A 3 -4.84 13.31 8.87
CA ARG A 3 -6.19 12.80 9.16
C ARG A 3 -6.89 12.24 7.93
N MET A 4 -6.72 12.91 6.80
CA MET A 4 -7.29 12.46 5.53
C MET A 4 -6.67 11.14 5.09
N PHE A 5 -5.36 11.02 5.23
CA PHE A 5 -4.63 9.81 4.89
C PHE A 5 -5.17 8.60 5.67
N CYS A 6 -5.36 8.75 6.98
CA CYS A 6 -5.85 7.66 7.82
C CYS A 6 -7.35 7.42 7.70
N ALA A 7 -8.14 8.48 7.51
CA ALA A 7 -9.58 8.34 7.32
C ALA A 7 -9.91 7.54 6.05
N GLN A 8 -9.09 7.70 5.00
CA GLN A 8 -9.24 6.96 3.75
C GLN A 8 -8.49 5.63 3.74
N GLY A 9 -7.71 5.36 4.79
CA GLY A 9 -6.83 4.19 4.84
C GLY A 9 -7.57 2.87 4.72
N ALA A 10 -8.68 2.71 5.43
CA ALA A 10 -9.46 1.48 5.38
C ALA A 10 -10.03 1.24 3.98
N GLU A 11 -10.55 2.29 3.35
CA GLU A 11 -11.10 2.22 2.00
C GLU A 11 -10.02 1.89 0.97
N LYS A 12 -8.88 2.54 1.06
CA LYS A 12 -7.74 2.28 0.16
C LYS A 12 -7.19 0.87 0.34
N ARG A 13 -7.11 0.39 1.58
CA ARG A 13 -6.71 -0.99 1.83
C ARG A 13 -7.69 -1.98 1.23
N ALA A 14 -8.99 -1.71 1.36
CA ALA A 14 -10.02 -2.57 0.77
C ALA A 14 -9.91 -2.62 -0.75
N GLU A 15 -9.63 -1.50 -1.40
CA GLU A 15 -9.40 -1.44 -2.84
C GLU A 15 -8.19 -2.29 -3.26
N ILE A 16 -7.08 -2.15 -2.53
CA ILE A 16 -5.87 -2.93 -2.81
C ILE A 16 -6.14 -4.42 -2.64
N VAL A 17 -6.83 -4.82 -1.57
CA VAL A 17 -7.17 -6.22 -1.32
C VAL A 17 -8.09 -6.76 -2.41
N SER A 18 -9.07 -5.98 -2.83
CA SER A 18 -10.00 -6.36 -3.89
C SER A 18 -9.28 -6.65 -5.21
N LEU A 19 -8.34 -5.77 -5.58
CA LEU A 19 -7.55 -5.95 -6.80
C LEU A 19 -6.60 -7.15 -6.69
N TYR A 20 -6.05 -7.36 -5.51
CA TYR A 20 -5.21 -8.52 -5.23
C TYR A 20 -6.00 -9.82 -5.39
N GLU A 21 -7.19 -9.90 -4.83
CA GLU A 21 -8.04 -11.09 -4.92
C GLU A 21 -8.51 -11.36 -6.34
N ALA A 22 -8.75 -10.29 -7.11
CA ALA A 22 -9.13 -10.38 -8.52
C ALA A 22 -7.95 -10.68 -9.44
N ALA A 23 -6.74 -10.70 -8.92
CA ALA A 23 -5.49 -10.85 -9.69
C ALA A 23 -5.35 -9.77 -10.77
N ASN A 24 -5.89 -8.59 -10.51
CA ASN A 24 -5.79 -7.46 -11.43
C ASN A 24 -4.51 -6.67 -11.12
N TRP A 25 -3.38 -7.22 -11.54
CA TRP A 25 -2.07 -6.71 -11.16
C TRP A 25 -1.77 -5.34 -11.75
N ALA A 26 -2.32 -5.02 -12.91
CA ALA A 26 -2.14 -3.69 -13.52
C ALA A 26 -2.75 -2.60 -12.63
N ASP A 27 -3.99 -2.76 -12.22
CA ASP A 27 -4.66 -1.79 -11.34
C ASP A 27 -4.10 -1.85 -9.92
N TYR A 28 -3.70 -3.04 -9.46
CA TYR A 28 -3.01 -3.21 -8.19
C TYR A 28 -1.76 -2.33 -8.14
N ALA A 29 -0.94 -2.37 -9.18
CA ALA A 29 0.27 -1.56 -9.27
C ALA A 29 -0.04 -0.07 -9.24
N VAL A 30 -1.11 0.38 -9.88
CA VAL A 30 -1.54 1.77 -9.87
C VAL A 30 -1.90 2.23 -8.46
N LYS A 31 -2.67 1.43 -7.73
CA LYS A 31 -3.08 1.77 -6.35
C LYS A 31 -1.90 1.77 -5.40
N VAL A 32 -1.01 0.81 -5.53
CA VAL A 32 0.20 0.74 -4.71
C VAL A 32 1.13 1.92 -5.01
N HIS A 33 1.20 2.34 -6.27
CA HIS A 33 1.96 3.54 -6.64
C HIS A 33 1.44 4.79 -5.93
N ALA A 34 0.12 4.95 -5.88
CA ALA A 34 -0.50 6.08 -5.17
C ALA A 34 -0.14 6.04 -3.67
N LEU A 35 -0.16 4.86 -3.07
CA LEU A 35 0.24 4.69 -1.67
C LEU A 35 1.72 5.04 -1.46
N LYS A 36 2.58 4.63 -2.39
CA LYS A 36 4.01 4.97 -2.35
C LYS A 36 4.21 6.47 -2.30
N SER A 37 3.57 7.21 -3.20
CA SER A 37 3.70 8.65 -3.29
C SER A 37 3.20 9.36 -2.03
N THR A 38 2.03 8.95 -1.52
CA THR A 38 1.45 9.52 -0.31
C THR A 38 2.34 9.24 0.91
N SER A 39 2.84 8.03 1.02
CA SER A 39 3.73 7.64 2.12
C SER A 39 5.02 8.44 2.13
N LEU A 40 5.60 8.67 0.95
CA LEU A 40 6.82 9.45 0.83
C LEU A 40 6.57 10.91 1.24
N THR A 41 5.42 11.47 0.87
CA THR A 41 5.05 12.85 1.20
C THR A 41 5.00 13.08 2.71
N ILE A 42 4.51 12.11 3.48
CA ILE A 42 4.41 12.22 4.94
C ILE A 42 5.65 11.68 5.66
N GLY A 43 6.70 11.31 4.92
CA GLY A 43 7.95 10.84 5.50
C GLY A 43 7.98 9.38 5.90
N ALA A 44 7.00 8.57 5.50
CA ALA A 44 6.95 7.14 5.80
C ALA A 44 7.80 6.36 4.78
N LYS A 45 9.10 6.46 4.89
CA LYS A 45 10.05 5.90 3.90
C LYS A 45 9.97 4.38 3.80
N ASP A 46 9.79 3.69 4.92
CA ASP A 46 9.72 2.23 4.94
C ASP A 46 8.48 1.74 4.20
N LEU A 47 7.33 2.34 4.46
CA LEU A 47 6.09 2.01 3.77
C LEU A 47 6.21 2.32 2.28
N SER A 48 6.80 3.47 1.94
CA SER A 48 7.03 3.86 0.56
C SER A 48 7.92 2.84 -0.17
N ALA A 49 8.97 2.35 0.48
CA ALA A 49 9.86 1.36 -0.10
C ALA A 49 9.15 0.04 -0.36
N GLN A 50 8.34 -0.43 0.59
CA GLN A 50 7.54 -1.64 0.43
C GLN A 50 6.54 -1.49 -0.72
N ALA A 51 5.87 -0.34 -0.80
CA ALA A 51 4.92 -0.06 -1.88
C ALA A 51 5.63 -0.05 -3.24
N LYS A 52 6.82 0.52 -3.32
CA LYS A 52 7.60 0.54 -4.56
C LYS A 52 7.92 -0.88 -5.04
N ASP A 53 8.36 -1.74 -4.14
CA ASP A 53 8.68 -3.13 -4.48
C ASP A 53 7.45 -3.87 -5.01
N LEU A 54 6.30 -3.69 -4.37
CA LEU A 54 5.06 -4.31 -4.81
C LEU A 54 4.54 -3.72 -6.12
N GLU A 55 4.73 -2.44 -6.33
CA GLU A 55 4.40 -1.79 -7.61
C GLU A 55 5.19 -2.43 -8.74
N MET A 56 6.48 -2.58 -8.57
CA MET A 56 7.34 -3.20 -9.58
C MET A 56 6.95 -4.65 -9.83
N ALA A 57 6.67 -5.40 -8.78
CA ALA A 57 6.22 -6.79 -8.91
C ALA A 57 4.90 -6.88 -9.67
N GLY A 58 3.97 -5.96 -9.42
CA GLY A 58 2.71 -5.88 -10.15
C GLY A 58 2.91 -5.63 -11.63
N LYS A 59 3.82 -4.72 -11.97
CA LYS A 59 4.13 -4.40 -13.37
C LYS A 59 4.83 -5.55 -14.10
N GLN A 60 5.64 -6.32 -13.37
CA GLN A 60 6.38 -7.45 -13.93
C GLN A 60 5.58 -8.75 -13.91
N GLY A 61 4.44 -8.78 -13.24
CA GLY A 61 3.65 -9.99 -13.07
C GLY A 61 4.28 -10.97 -12.09
N ASP A 62 5.10 -10.50 -11.16
CA ASP A 62 5.75 -11.34 -10.15
C ASP A 62 4.79 -11.64 -9.01
N VAL A 63 3.89 -12.58 -9.26
CA VAL A 63 2.82 -12.93 -8.32
C VAL A 63 3.39 -13.51 -7.03
N ASP A 64 4.45 -14.30 -7.11
CA ASP A 64 5.05 -14.90 -5.92
C ASP A 64 5.55 -13.84 -4.94
N PHE A 65 6.19 -12.78 -5.45
CA PHE A 65 6.63 -11.67 -4.62
C PHE A 65 5.43 -10.96 -3.97
N ILE A 66 4.38 -10.71 -4.76
CA ILE A 66 3.17 -10.06 -4.25
C ILE A 66 2.53 -10.90 -3.14
N LEU A 67 2.38 -12.20 -3.36
CA LEU A 67 1.83 -13.11 -2.37
C LEU A 67 2.62 -13.09 -1.05
N SER A 68 3.95 -12.98 -1.15
CA SER A 68 4.83 -12.99 0.02
C SER A 68 4.82 -11.68 0.80
N HIS A 69 4.60 -10.54 0.12
CA HIS A 69 4.83 -9.21 0.72
C HIS A 69 3.57 -8.36 0.87
N HIS A 70 2.46 -8.77 0.25
CA HIS A 70 1.21 -8.00 0.29
C HIS A 70 0.70 -7.78 1.74
N ALA A 71 0.67 -8.83 2.54
CA ALA A 71 0.20 -8.72 3.92
C ALA A 71 1.09 -7.81 4.76
N GLY A 72 2.40 -7.84 4.52
CA GLY A 72 3.36 -6.96 5.19
C GLY A 72 3.11 -5.49 4.88
N LEU A 73 2.80 -5.17 3.63
CA LEU A 73 2.47 -3.80 3.23
C LEU A 73 1.22 -3.30 3.96
N LEU A 74 0.16 -4.11 3.99
CA LEU A 74 -1.10 -3.72 4.64
C LEU A 74 -0.90 -3.52 6.14
N ARG A 75 -0.10 -4.38 6.77
CA ARG A 75 0.22 -4.26 8.19
C ARG A 75 0.98 -2.97 8.47
N ALA A 76 1.98 -2.66 7.65
CA ALA A 76 2.78 -1.45 7.81
C ALA A 76 1.92 -0.20 7.64
N TYR A 77 0.99 -0.21 6.70
CA TYR A 77 0.04 0.87 6.49
C TYR A 77 -0.84 1.08 7.73
N GLU A 78 -1.40 -0.01 8.26
CA GLU A 78 -2.26 0.05 9.44
C GLU A 78 -1.49 0.56 10.66
N GLU A 79 -0.28 0.07 10.89
CA GLU A 79 0.56 0.51 12.00
C GLU A 79 0.89 2.00 11.90
N LEU A 80 1.19 2.48 10.71
CA LEU A 80 1.45 3.90 10.48
C LEU A 80 0.23 4.74 10.87
N CYS A 81 -0.96 4.34 10.43
CA CYS A 81 -2.18 5.06 10.77
C CYS A 81 -2.45 5.04 12.27
N GLN A 82 -2.18 3.95 12.95
CA GLN A 82 -2.33 3.88 14.41
C GLN A 82 -1.38 4.84 15.12
N ARG A 83 -0.14 4.94 14.66
CA ARG A 83 0.84 5.90 15.21
C ARG A 83 0.39 7.34 15.02
N LEU A 84 -0.10 7.66 13.82
CA LEU A 84 -0.55 9.01 13.51
C LEU A 84 -1.81 9.38 14.29
N ALA A 85 -2.69 8.41 14.52
CA ALA A 85 -3.90 8.63 15.32
C ALA A 85 -3.58 8.87 16.79
N GLY A 86 -2.46 8.36 17.29
CA GLY A 86 -2.01 8.56 18.66
C GLY A 86 -1.34 9.91 18.94
N ILE A 87 -1.13 10.69 17.89
CA ILE A 87 -0.54 12.02 18.01
C ILE A 87 -1.62 13.08 18.19
#